data_8ee3b93f521d9c4cebc25d4253917a53
#
_entry.id   8ee3b93f521d9c4cebc25d4253917a53
#
_cell.length_a   1.000
_cell.length_b   1.000
_cell.length_c   1.000
_cell.angle_alpha   90.00
_cell.angle_beta   90.00
_cell.angle_gamma   90.00
#
_symmetry.space_group_name_H-M   'P 1'
#
loop_
_entity.id
_entity.type
_entity.pdbx_description
1 polymer ?
#
loop_
_entity_poly.entity_id
_entity_poly.type
_entity_poly.pdbx_seq_one_letter_code
_entity_poly.pdbx_strand_id
1 'polypeptide(L)'
;MSNGRDDRSVGTPGGQSPRTEARDSADGTAPEDGPAAGAGTAQSTAGPGRRRTDPAEYTTDRRSLSPRVQLHWGIRTAIASVVLGLIATFALRGFGRDPRFGGVLTAVLVILGTVWVVLQYRVWIYQIQDDAIYLERGVVTHVRTLVPYVRIQHVDTSRSPFERALGLSTLVVYTAGSRGADVSVPGLTPSEASDLQQRIKELAIEAEGDDAL
;
A
#
# COMPACT_ATOMS: atom_id res chain seq x y z
N MET A 1 36.32 -22.37 44.40
CA MET A 1 35.58 -23.59 44.74
C MET A 1 34.65 -23.79 43.58
N SER A 2 35.06 -24.55 42.64
CA SER A 2 34.90 -26.00 42.44
C SER A 2 33.56 -26.26 41.75
N ASN A 3 33.61 -26.57 40.48
CA ASN A 3 33.65 -27.88 39.85
C ASN A 3 32.24 -28.27 39.38
N GLY A 4 31.95 -28.78 38.25
CA GLY A 4 32.33 -29.81 37.33
C GLY A 4 31.39 -29.74 36.14
N ARG A 5 31.80 -29.80 34.95
CA ARG A 5 32.09 -30.93 34.05
C ARG A 5 31.15 -32.12 34.13
N ASP A 6 30.52 -32.38 32.98
CA ASP A 6 30.45 -33.66 32.23
C ASP A 6 29.49 -33.47 31.05
N ASP A 7 29.83 -33.42 29.81
CA ASP A 7 30.48 -34.33 28.85
C ASP A 7 29.75 -35.67 28.70
N ARG A 8 29.22 -35.90 27.50
CA ARG A 8 29.09 -37.14 26.69
C ARG A 8 28.07 -36.95 25.58
N SER A 9 28.46 -36.64 24.36
CA SER A 9 29.01 -37.52 23.31
C SER A 9 28.07 -38.63 22.81
N VAL A 10 27.97 -38.65 21.48
CA VAL A 10 27.95 -39.82 20.55
C VAL A 10 26.58 -40.33 20.09
N GLY A 11 26.41 -40.34 18.75
CA GLY A 11 25.64 -41.33 18.07
C GLY A 11 24.98 -40.94 16.75
N THR A 12 25.75 -40.78 15.67
CA THR A 12 25.32 -41.17 14.31
C THR A 12 25.74 -42.65 14.11
N PRO A 13 25.03 -43.49 13.41
CA PRO A 13 25.08 -43.65 11.97
C PRO A 13 23.73 -44.06 11.34
N GLY A 14 23.44 -43.80 10.06
CA GLY A 14 24.00 -44.42 8.89
C GLY A 14 23.01 -45.42 8.29
N GLY A 15 22.89 -45.41 6.99
CA GLY A 15 22.42 -46.57 6.23
C GLY A 15 21.21 -46.27 5.34
N GLN A 16 21.46 -46.01 4.11
CA GLN A 16 21.48 -46.88 2.95
C GLN A 16 20.18 -46.96 2.18
N SER A 17 20.26 -46.45 0.97
CA SER A 17 19.45 -46.87 -0.19
C SER A 17 19.68 -48.34 -0.51
N PRO A 18 18.78 -49.03 -1.20
CA PRO A 18 19.19 -49.56 -2.46
C PRO A 18 18.24 -49.30 -3.67
N ARG A 19 18.93 -49.19 -4.79
CA ARG A 19 18.46 -49.41 -6.17
C ARG A 19 17.90 -50.83 -6.33
N THR A 20 17.06 -51.02 -7.34
CA THR A 20 17.15 -52.05 -8.40
C THR A 20 15.83 -52.10 -9.11
N GLU A 21 15.86 -51.88 -10.35
CA GLU A 21 15.92 -52.56 -11.64
C GLU A 21 14.55 -52.83 -12.26
N ALA A 22 14.35 -52.25 -13.35
CA ALA A 22 14.16 -52.67 -14.75
C ALA A 22 13.55 -54.05 -15.00
N ARG A 23 12.56 -54.04 -15.91
CA ARG A 23 12.28 -54.96 -17.03
C ARG A 23 10.87 -54.69 -17.53
N ASP A 24 10.70 -54.26 -18.72
CA ASP A 24 10.84 -54.81 -20.08
C ASP A 24 9.69 -55.67 -20.50
N SER A 25 9.31 -55.50 -21.75
CA SER A 25 8.50 -56.29 -22.67
C SER A 25 7.05 -55.79 -22.88
N ALA A 26 6.80 -55.11 -23.94
CA ALA A 26 6.60 -55.49 -25.31
C ALA A 26 5.21 -56.05 -25.64
N ASP A 27 4.73 -55.49 -26.72
CA ASP A 27 3.91 -56.10 -27.77
C ASP A 27 2.40 -56.00 -27.68
N GLY A 28 1.84 -55.30 -28.60
CA GLY A 28 1.20 -55.87 -29.76
C GLY A 28 -0.18 -55.29 -30.02
N THR A 29 -0.31 -54.77 -31.20
CA THR A 29 -1.46 -54.83 -32.09
C THR A 29 -2.56 -53.76 -31.95
N ALA A 30 -2.60 -52.89 -32.95
CA ALA A 30 -3.82 -52.33 -33.51
C ALA A 30 -4.58 -53.40 -34.32
N PRO A 31 -5.87 -53.27 -34.58
CA PRO A 31 -6.32 -52.58 -35.79
C PRO A 31 -7.64 -51.75 -35.63
N GLU A 32 -7.71 -50.76 -36.46
CA GLU A 32 -8.78 -50.27 -37.40
C GLU A 32 -10.26 -50.56 -37.06
N ASP A 33 -11.08 -49.56 -37.04
CA ASP A 33 -12.09 -49.11 -37.99
C ASP A 33 -13.12 -48.17 -37.33
N GLY A 34 -13.37 -47.03 -37.95
CA GLY A 34 -14.48 -46.13 -37.62
C GLY A 34 -15.80 -46.66 -38.28
N PRO A 35 -16.83 -45.86 -38.48
CA PRO A 35 -17.23 -44.56 -38.00
C PRO A 35 -18.64 -44.57 -37.37
N ALA A 36 -19.06 -43.56 -36.64
CA ALA A 36 -20.44 -43.04 -36.71
C ALA A 36 -20.72 -41.91 -35.74
N ALA A 37 -21.26 -40.88 -36.32
CA ALA A 37 -21.98 -39.76 -35.79
C ALA A 37 -22.76 -39.99 -34.48
N GLY A 38 -22.54 -39.13 -33.53
CA GLY A 38 -23.36 -38.95 -32.36
C GLY A 38 -23.19 -37.52 -31.83
N ALA A 39 -24.02 -36.61 -32.34
CA ALA A 39 -24.19 -35.29 -31.78
C ALA A 39 -24.70 -35.43 -30.35
N GLY A 40 -23.73 -35.43 -29.40
CA GLY A 40 -24.00 -35.30 -27.97
C GLY A 40 -23.77 -33.87 -27.59
N THR A 41 -24.83 -33.11 -27.47
CA THR A 41 -24.85 -31.82 -26.76
C THR A 41 -24.29 -32.00 -25.36
N ALA A 42 -23.00 -31.74 -25.20
CA ALA A 42 -22.41 -31.58 -23.89
C ALA A 42 -23.01 -30.29 -23.33
N GLN A 43 -24.07 -30.42 -22.57
CA GLN A 43 -24.49 -29.42 -21.62
C GLN A 43 -23.35 -29.27 -20.61
N SER A 44 -22.53 -28.26 -20.86
CA SER A 44 -21.62 -27.67 -19.88
C SER A 44 -22.50 -27.25 -18.71
N THR A 45 -22.51 -28.04 -17.65
CA THR A 45 -22.93 -27.60 -16.32
C THR A 45 -21.93 -26.56 -15.89
N ALA A 46 -22.19 -25.31 -16.30
CA ALA A 46 -21.60 -24.16 -15.74
C ALA A 46 -21.95 -24.17 -14.24
N GLY A 47 -21.00 -24.55 -13.40
CA GLY A 47 -21.01 -24.27 -11.98
C GLY A 47 -21.30 -22.78 -11.77
N PRO A 48 -21.74 -22.36 -10.58
CA PRO A 48 -22.09 -20.96 -10.32
C PRO A 48 -20.91 -20.09 -10.75
N GLY A 49 -21.10 -19.42 -11.88
CA GLY A 49 -20.09 -18.62 -12.54
C GLY A 49 -19.49 -17.64 -11.52
N ARG A 50 -18.22 -17.84 -11.18
CA ARG A 50 -17.40 -16.73 -10.72
C ARG A 50 -17.68 -15.60 -11.69
N ARG A 51 -18.37 -14.58 -11.23
CA ARG A 51 -18.41 -13.31 -11.95
C ARG A 51 -16.94 -12.92 -12.06
N ARG A 52 -16.35 -13.13 -13.21
CA ARG A 52 -15.17 -12.37 -13.58
C ARG A 52 -15.67 -10.93 -13.63
N THR A 53 -15.51 -10.24 -12.54
CA THR A 53 -15.71 -8.82 -12.47
C THR A 53 -14.72 -8.21 -13.45
N ASP A 54 -15.25 -7.39 -14.35
CA ASP A 54 -14.47 -6.81 -15.43
C ASP A 54 -13.30 -6.01 -14.81
N PRO A 55 -12.03 -6.26 -15.16
CA PRO A 55 -10.89 -5.51 -14.61
C PRO A 55 -11.08 -3.99 -14.71
N ALA A 56 -11.77 -3.52 -15.74
CA ALA A 56 -12.13 -2.11 -15.91
C ALA A 56 -13.02 -1.56 -14.77
N GLU A 57 -13.75 -2.43 -14.05
CA GLU A 57 -14.61 -2.01 -12.93
C GLU A 57 -13.79 -1.69 -11.68
N TYR A 58 -12.58 -2.26 -11.53
CA TYR A 58 -11.72 -2.08 -10.36
C TYR A 58 -10.63 -1.03 -10.56
N THR A 59 -10.22 -0.76 -11.80
CA THR A 59 -9.24 0.27 -12.08
C THR A 59 -9.87 1.64 -11.92
N THR A 60 -9.51 2.32 -10.84
CA THR A 60 -9.97 3.69 -10.60
C THR A 60 -9.12 4.66 -11.42
N ASP A 61 -9.78 5.66 -12.03
CA ASP A 61 -9.08 6.78 -12.64
C ASP A 61 -8.11 7.42 -11.64
N ARG A 62 -7.04 8.01 -12.15
CA ARG A 62 -6.11 8.80 -11.33
C ARG A 62 -6.88 9.86 -10.55
N ARG A 63 -6.88 9.72 -9.24
CA ARG A 63 -7.56 10.65 -8.34
C ARG A 63 -6.55 11.54 -7.64
N SER A 64 -6.88 12.83 -7.61
CA SER A 64 -6.22 13.81 -6.74
C SER A 64 -6.92 13.87 -5.40
N LEU A 65 -6.21 14.35 -4.41
CA LEU A 65 -6.75 14.57 -3.05
C LEU A 65 -7.87 15.62 -3.07
N SER A 66 -8.75 15.57 -2.06
CA SER A 66 -9.76 16.61 -1.87
C SER A 66 -9.12 18.00 -1.71
N PRO A 67 -9.67 19.07 -2.34
CA PRO A 67 -9.14 20.43 -2.19
C PRO A 67 -9.05 20.90 -0.74
N ARG A 68 -9.88 20.35 0.13
CA ARG A 68 -9.89 20.68 1.57
C ARG A 68 -8.58 20.29 2.29
N VAL A 69 -7.81 19.34 1.74
CA VAL A 69 -6.51 18.98 2.31
C VAL A 69 -5.49 20.10 2.18
N GLN A 70 -5.59 20.92 1.13
CA GLN A 70 -4.75 22.11 1.01
C GLN A 70 -4.97 23.07 2.18
N LEU A 71 -6.23 23.25 2.59
CA LEU A 71 -6.55 24.09 3.74
C LEU A 71 -5.96 23.52 5.04
N HIS A 72 -6.05 22.20 5.24
CA HIS A 72 -5.45 21.52 6.38
C HIS A 72 -3.92 21.73 6.42
N TRP A 73 -3.25 21.47 5.31
CA TRP A 73 -1.79 21.65 5.19
C TRP A 73 -1.39 23.12 5.29
N GLY A 74 -2.18 24.03 4.66
CA GLY A 74 -1.98 25.47 4.71
C GLY A 74 -2.05 26.03 6.12
N ILE A 75 -3.08 25.68 6.89
CA ILE A 75 -3.23 26.11 8.30
C ILE A 75 -2.04 25.62 9.13
N ARG A 76 -1.68 24.34 9.00
CA ARG A 76 -0.55 23.77 9.75
C ARG A 76 0.77 24.47 9.42
N THR A 77 1.00 24.75 8.14
CA THR A 77 2.22 25.44 7.68
C THR A 77 2.22 26.91 8.12
N ALA A 78 1.07 27.60 8.05
CA ALA A 78 0.95 28.97 8.51
C ALA A 78 1.22 29.09 10.01
N ILE A 79 0.64 28.21 10.84
CA ILE A 79 0.91 28.18 12.29
C ILE A 79 2.40 27.93 12.54
N ALA A 80 3.01 26.95 11.87
CA ALA A 80 4.44 26.65 12.04
C ALA A 80 5.32 27.85 11.62
N SER A 81 4.99 28.54 10.52
CA SER A 81 5.71 29.71 10.04
C SER A 81 5.59 30.87 11.02
N VAL A 82 4.41 31.13 11.58
CA VAL A 82 4.20 32.19 12.58
C VAL A 82 4.96 31.88 13.85
N VAL A 83 4.89 30.65 14.36
CA VAL A 83 5.62 30.25 15.58
C VAL A 83 7.12 30.41 15.37
N LEU A 84 7.65 29.92 14.26
CA LEU A 84 9.08 30.04 13.93
C LEU A 84 9.50 31.51 13.75
N GLY A 85 8.66 32.30 13.11
CA GLY A 85 8.87 33.74 12.94
C GLY A 85 8.88 34.51 14.23
N LEU A 86 7.98 34.18 15.19
CA LEU A 86 7.99 34.76 16.52
C LEU A 86 9.26 34.40 17.28
N ILE A 87 9.67 33.15 17.27
CA ILE A 87 10.93 32.69 17.90
C ILE A 87 12.11 33.47 17.31
N ALA A 88 12.17 33.58 15.99
CA ALA A 88 13.23 34.35 15.33
C ALA A 88 13.20 35.82 15.69
N THR A 89 12.02 36.44 15.79
CA THR A 89 11.87 37.84 16.22
C THR A 89 12.39 38.09 17.64
N PHE A 90 12.03 37.18 18.57
CA PHE A 90 12.54 37.25 19.95
C PHE A 90 14.05 37.07 20.01
N ALA A 91 14.61 36.12 19.28
CA ALA A 91 16.03 35.88 19.18
C ALA A 91 16.78 37.10 18.65
N LEU A 92 16.31 37.66 17.49
CA LEU A 92 16.90 38.85 16.89
C LEU A 92 16.89 40.06 17.83
N ARG A 93 15.78 40.24 18.59
CA ARG A 93 15.68 41.30 19.59
C ARG A 93 16.68 41.12 20.70
N GLY A 94 16.92 39.88 21.15
CA GLY A 94 17.96 39.55 22.15
C GLY A 94 19.37 39.90 21.67
N PHE A 95 19.63 39.87 20.38
CA PHE A 95 20.89 40.31 19.74
C PHE A 95 20.91 41.79 19.37
N GLY A 96 19.96 42.60 19.83
CA GLY A 96 19.91 44.03 19.53
C GLY A 96 19.55 44.38 18.08
N ARG A 97 18.96 43.45 17.33
CA ARG A 97 18.51 43.67 15.97
C ARG A 97 17.07 44.22 15.92
N ASP A 98 16.77 44.98 14.87
CA ASP A 98 15.42 45.52 14.67
C ASP A 98 14.40 44.39 14.50
N PRO A 99 13.29 44.39 15.29
CA PRO A 99 12.21 43.38 15.19
C PRO A 99 11.58 43.26 13.80
N ARG A 100 11.72 44.30 12.96
CA ARG A 100 11.19 44.28 11.57
C ARG A 100 11.77 43.13 10.74
N PHE A 101 13.02 42.74 10.98
CA PHE A 101 13.62 41.58 10.31
C PHE A 101 12.89 40.26 10.62
N GLY A 102 12.41 40.11 11.85
CA GLY A 102 11.59 38.96 12.23
C GLY A 102 10.25 38.93 11.50
N GLY A 103 9.60 40.09 11.36
CA GLY A 103 8.37 40.21 10.58
C GLY A 103 8.55 39.86 9.10
N VAL A 104 9.64 40.37 8.48
CA VAL A 104 9.97 40.02 7.10
C VAL A 104 10.24 38.52 6.94
N LEU A 105 11.01 37.94 7.86
CA LEU A 105 11.29 36.51 7.85
C LEU A 105 9.99 35.68 7.95
N THR A 106 9.08 36.07 8.84
CA THR A 106 7.78 35.42 8.98
C THR A 106 6.99 35.47 7.69
N ALA A 107 6.91 36.63 7.04
CA ALA A 107 6.23 36.78 5.75
C ALA A 107 6.82 35.87 4.67
N VAL A 108 8.15 35.83 4.58
CA VAL A 108 8.85 34.94 3.63
C VAL A 108 8.54 33.47 3.90
N LEU A 109 8.57 33.04 5.16
CA LEU A 109 8.24 31.65 5.55
C LEU A 109 6.79 31.28 5.21
N VAL A 110 5.83 32.19 5.42
CA VAL A 110 4.43 31.96 5.04
C VAL A 110 4.29 31.81 3.54
N ILE A 111 4.93 32.68 2.75
CA ILE A 111 4.87 32.60 1.29
C ILE A 111 5.49 31.31 0.79
N LEU A 112 6.70 30.95 1.24
CA LEU A 112 7.37 29.71 0.84
C LEU A 112 6.58 28.48 1.27
N GLY A 113 6.02 28.49 2.48
CA GLY A 113 5.18 27.43 2.99
C GLY A 113 3.91 27.25 2.16
N THR A 114 3.26 28.34 1.75
CA THR A 114 2.07 28.30 0.87
C THR A 114 2.40 27.71 -0.50
N VAL A 115 3.50 28.15 -1.09
CA VAL A 115 3.98 27.62 -2.39
C VAL A 115 4.26 26.11 -2.25
N TRP A 116 4.93 25.72 -1.17
CA TRP A 116 5.20 24.29 -0.88
C TRP A 116 3.94 23.45 -0.80
N VAL A 117 2.92 23.90 -0.05
CA VAL A 117 1.63 23.20 0.08
C VAL A 117 0.95 23.04 -1.28
N VAL A 118 0.95 24.08 -2.10
CA VAL A 118 0.35 24.00 -3.45
C VAL A 118 1.09 23.01 -4.34
N LEU A 119 2.42 23.03 -4.32
CA LEU A 119 3.24 22.10 -5.08
C LEU A 119 3.03 20.66 -4.62
N GLN A 120 3.04 20.44 -3.31
CA GLN A 120 2.80 19.11 -2.71
C GLN A 120 1.43 18.55 -3.09
N TYR A 121 0.39 19.38 -3.07
CA TYR A 121 -0.95 18.97 -3.48
C TYR A 121 -1.00 18.54 -4.95
N ARG A 122 -0.31 19.28 -5.84
CA ARG A 122 -0.32 18.99 -7.28
C ARG A 122 0.36 17.68 -7.67
N VAL A 123 1.33 17.25 -6.88
CA VAL A 123 2.12 16.03 -7.15
C VAL A 123 1.47 14.79 -6.55
N TRP A 124 0.52 14.95 -5.63
CA TRP A 124 -0.13 13.83 -4.97
C TRP A 124 -1.20 13.18 -5.87
N ILE A 125 -0.94 11.93 -6.25
CA ILE A 125 -1.86 11.12 -7.08
C ILE A 125 -1.94 9.73 -6.45
N TYR A 126 -3.14 9.16 -6.39
CA TYR A 126 -3.35 7.77 -6.07
C TYR A 126 -4.25 7.11 -7.10
N GLN A 127 -4.06 5.82 -7.32
CA GLN A 127 -4.82 5.01 -8.25
C GLN A 127 -4.98 3.61 -7.68
N ILE A 128 -6.18 3.06 -7.74
CA ILE A 128 -6.45 1.67 -7.46
C ILE A 128 -6.34 0.93 -8.79
N GLN A 129 -5.44 -0.04 -8.85
CA GLN A 129 -5.25 -0.96 -9.98
C GLN A 129 -5.81 -2.33 -9.61
N ASP A 130 -5.86 -3.25 -10.57
CA ASP A 130 -6.46 -4.57 -10.37
C ASP A 130 -5.71 -5.43 -9.35
N ASP A 131 -4.38 -5.27 -9.27
CA ASP A 131 -3.47 -6.08 -8.45
C ASP A 131 -2.77 -5.30 -7.33
N ALA A 132 -2.83 -3.97 -7.38
CA ALA A 132 -2.06 -3.11 -6.47
C ALA A 132 -2.64 -1.71 -6.30
N ILE A 133 -2.25 -1.05 -5.21
CA ILE A 133 -2.47 0.37 -4.99
C ILE A 133 -1.23 1.12 -5.48
N TYR A 134 -1.42 2.03 -6.43
CA TYR A 134 -0.38 2.92 -6.92
C TYR A 134 -0.49 4.30 -6.26
N LEU A 135 0.63 4.80 -5.73
CA LEU A 135 0.74 6.13 -5.16
C LEU A 135 1.96 6.86 -5.73
N GLU A 136 1.75 8.11 -6.07
CA GLU A 136 2.81 9.02 -6.49
C GLU A 136 2.78 10.25 -5.59
N ARG A 137 3.93 10.59 -4.99
CA ARG A 137 4.07 11.67 -4.03
C ARG A 137 5.47 12.28 -4.06
N GLY A 138 5.58 13.53 -3.58
CA GLY A 138 6.85 14.22 -3.35
C GLY A 138 7.19 15.27 -4.40
N VAL A 139 7.48 16.47 -3.91
CA VAL A 139 7.80 17.65 -4.74
C VAL A 139 9.25 17.62 -5.20
N VAL A 140 10.18 17.33 -4.28
CA VAL A 140 11.63 17.33 -4.56
C VAL A 140 12.09 15.92 -4.93
N THR A 141 11.67 14.94 -4.14
CA THR A 141 11.97 13.53 -4.42
C THR A 141 10.69 12.84 -4.84
N HIS A 142 10.59 12.47 -6.11
CA HIS A 142 9.45 11.70 -6.61
C HIS A 142 9.51 10.28 -6.07
N VAL A 143 8.52 9.92 -5.28
CA VAL A 143 8.36 8.57 -4.72
C VAL A 143 7.14 7.94 -5.36
N ARG A 144 7.35 6.83 -6.03
CA ARG A 144 6.30 5.97 -6.57
C ARG A 144 6.24 4.71 -5.72
N THR A 145 5.09 4.46 -5.14
CA THR A 145 4.86 3.29 -4.29
C THR A 145 3.80 2.43 -4.93
N LEU A 146 4.11 1.17 -5.15
CA LEU A 146 3.18 0.14 -5.58
C LEU A 146 3.00 -0.85 -4.43
N VAL A 147 1.78 -1.04 -3.98
CA VAL A 147 1.45 -1.96 -2.89
C VAL A 147 0.54 -3.06 -3.42
N PRO A 148 1.07 -4.27 -3.66
CA PRO A 148 0.25 -5.42 -4.03
C PRO A 148 -0.73 -5.78 -2.92
N TYR A 149 -1.95 -6.17 -3.25
CA TYR A 149 -3.00 -6.50 -2.28
C TYR A 149 -2.63 -7.67 -1.37
N VAL A 150 -1.93 -8.67 -1.88
CA VAL A 150 -1.42 -9.84 -1.12
C VAL A 150 -0.47 -9.46 0.03
N ARG A 151 0.05 -8.23 0.06
CA ARG A 151 0.91 -7.73 1.14
C ARG A 151 0.17 -6.88 2.17
N ILE A 152 -1.10 -6.60 1.96
CA ILE A 152 -1.89 -5.78 2.88
C ILE A 152 -2.30 -6.64 4.08
N GLN A 153 -1.93 -6.19 5.28
CA GLN A 153 -2.31 -6.84 6.52
C GLN A 153 -3.63 -6.30 7.08
N HIS A 154 -3.76 -4.99 7.13
CA HIS A 154 -5.00 -4.32 7.54
C HIS A 154 -5.05 -2.89 7.01
N VAL A 155 -6.24 -2.34 6.99
CA VAL A 155 -6.53 -0.99 6.50
C VAL A 155 -7.34 -0.25 7.54
N ASP A 156 -6.82 0.88 8.00
CA ASP A 156 -7.46 1.73 9.00
C ASP A 156 -7.83 3.10 8.45
N THR A 157 -8.84 3.71 9.02
CA THR A 157 -9.15 5.12 8.81
C THR A 157 -8.85 5.91 10.07
N SER A 158 -8.03 6.94 9.94
CA SER A 158 -7.71 7.85 11.04
C SER A 158 -8.24 9.25 10.77
N ARG A 159 -8.55 9.97 11.84
CA ARG A 159 -9.03 11.36 11.78
C ARG A 159 -8.47 12.17 12.94
N SER A 160 -7.51 13.01 12.66
CA SER A 160 -7.02 13.99 13.64
C SER A 160 -8.11 15.03 14.00
N PRO A 161 -7.99 15.76 15.10
CA PRO A 161 -8.94 16.80 15.49
C PRO A 161 -9.14 17.85 14.37
N PHE A 162 -8.09 18.25 13.68
CA PHE A 162 -8.14 19.19 12.56
C PHE A 162 -8.83 18.59 11.34
N GLU A 163 -8.53 17.35 10.99
CA GLU A 163 -9.21 16.64 9.90
C GLU A 163 -10.69 16.49 10.18
N ARG A 164 -11.05 16.20 11.43
CA ARG A 164 -12.44 16.10 11.86
C ARG A 164 -13.17 17.41 11.68
N ALA A 165 -12.56 18.54 12.05
CA ALA A 165 -13.13 19.87 11.88
C ALA A 165 -13.34 20.26 10.40
N LEU A 166 -12.47 19.76 9.50
CA LEU A 166 -12.53 20.00 8.07
C LEU A 166 -13.33 18.94 7.28
N GLY A 167 -13.89 17.93 7.98
CA GLY A 167 -14.58 16.82 7.35
C GLY A 167 -13.67 15.94 6.52
N LEU A 168 -12.41 15.76 6.94
CA LEU A 168 -11.40 14.94 6.29
C LEU A 168 -11.09 13.67 7.08
N SER A 169 -10.54 12.69 6.38
CA SER A 169 -10.02 11.42 6.89
C SER A 169 -8.73 11.06 6.17
N THR A 170 -7.89 10.29 6.83
CA THR A 170 -6.71 9.66 6.24
C THR A 170 -6.90 8.14 6.27
N LEU A 171 -6.75 7.49 5.13
CA LEU A 171 -6.69 6.04 5.02
C LEU A 171 -5.25 5.60 5.21
N VAL A 172 -5.03 4.61 6.07
CA VAL A 172 -3.70 4.03 6.33
C VAL A 172 -3.74 2.56 5.98
N VAL A 173 -2.88 2.16 5.06
CA VAL A 173 -2.72 0.77 4.62
C VAL A 173 -1.44 0.22 5.24
N TYR A 174 -1.59 -0.79 6.08
CA TYR A 174 -0.47 -1.49 6.73
C TYR A 174 -0.09 -2.70 5.90
N THR A 175 1.21 -2.85 5.64
CA THR A 175 1.72 -3.90 4.78
C THR A 175 2.69 -4.82 5.51
N ALA A 176 2.76 -6.08 5.09
CA ALA A 176 3.78 -7.03 5.53
C ALA A 176 5.14 -6.63 4.93
N GLY A 177 5.91 -5.84 5.66
CA GLY A 177 7.21 -5.37 5.19
C GLY A 177 8.07 -4.73 6.27
N SER A 178 9.22 -4.19 5.87
CA SER A 178 10.11 -3.44 6.76
C SER A 178 9.48 -2.11 7.18
N ARG A 179 10.01 -1.51 8.25
CA ARG A 179 9.54 -0.21 8.75
C ARG A 179 9.44 0.84 7.64
N GLY A 180 8.26 1.46 7.52
CA GLY A 180 7.98 2.47 6.49
C GLY A 180 7.33 1.94 5.21
N ALA A 181 6.95 0.66 5.18
CA ALA A 181 6.16 0.08 4.09
C ALA A 181 4.67 0.49 4.17
N ASP A 182 4.23 1.08 5.29
CA ASP A 182 2.88 1.57 5.46
C ASP A 182 2.60 2.78 4.56
N VAL A 183 1.43 2.79 3.98
CA VAL A 183 1.02 3.80 3.03
C VAL A 183 -0.19 4.56 3.54
N SER A 184 -0.13 5.89 3.48
CA SER A 184 -1.24 6.76 3.90
C SER A 184 -1.76 7.57 2.74
N VAL A 185 -3.09 7.60 2.59
CA VAL A 185 -3.82 8.45 1.63
C VAL A 185 -4.59 9.50 2.43
N PRO A 186 -4.05 10.71 2.59
CA PRO A 186 -4.70 11.78 3.34
C PRO A 186 -5.77 12.50 2.51
N GLY A 187 -6.62 13.28 3.19
CA GLY A 187 -7.51 14.23 2.54
C GLY A 187 -8.71 13.62 1.84
N LEU A 188 -9.11 12.43 2.23
CA LEU A 188 -10.37 11.80 1.82
C LEU A 188 -11.53 12.39 2.64
N THR A 189 -12.73 12.37 2.09
CA THR A 189 -13.93 12.52 2.91
C THR A 189 -14.18 11.24 3.72
N PRO A 190 -14.92 11.29 4.84
CA PRO A 190 -15.22 10.08 5.61
C PRO A 190 -15.89 8.96 4.81
N SER A 191 -16.80 9.32 3.89
CA SER A 191 -17.45 8.38 2.98
C SER A 191 -16.45 7.77 2.01
N GLU A 192 -15.65 8.59 1.32
CA GLU A 192 -14.59 8.10 0.41
C GLU A 192 -13.59 7.19 1.12
N ALA A 193 -13.20 7.53 2.37
CA ALA A 193 -12.28 6.69 3.14
C ALA A 193 -12.89 5.33 3.48
N SER A 194 -14.18 5.29 3.85
CA SER A 194 -14.90 4.04 4.14
C SER A 194 -15.10 3.19 2.89
N ASP A 195 -15.51 3.80 1.78
CA ASP A 195 -15.71 3.11 0.51
C ASP A 195 -14.39 2.52 -0.01
N LEU A 196 -13.31 3.32 0.10
CA LEU A 196 -11.98 2.90 -0.29
C LEU A 196 -11.44 1.77 0.60
N GLN A 197 -11.66 1.85 1.91
CA GLN A 197 -11.30 0.81 2.86
C GLN A 197 -12.00 -0.51 2.55
N GLN A 198 -13.30 -0.47 2.29
CA GLN A 198 -14.08 -1.65 1.95
C GLN A 198 -13.60 -2.27 0.64
N ARG A 199 -13.38 -1.45 -0.38
CA ARG A 199 -12.91 -1.89 -1.69
C ARG A 199 -11.53 -2.55 -1.63
N ILE A 200 -10.57 -1.94 -0.92
CA ILE A 200 -9.24 -2.52 -0.73
C ILE A 200 -9.32 -3.86 0.01
N LYS A 201 -10.20 -3.96 1.02
CA LYS A 201 -10.41 -5.21 1.76
C LYS A 201 -10.95 -6.32 0.85
N GLU A 202 -11.91 -6.01 0.00
CA GLU A 202 -12.49 -6.97 -0.96
C GLU A 202 -11.42 -7.47 -1.93
N LEU A 203 -10.64 -6.56 -2.51
CA LEU A 203 -9.55 -6.91 -3.43
C LEU A 203 -8.42 -7.70 -2.76
N ALA A 204 -8.10 -7.40 -1.49
CA ALA A 204 -7.09 -8.15 -0.74
C ALA A 204 -7.55 -9.61 -0.47
N ILE A 205 -8.83 -9.81 -0.13
CA ILE A 205 -9.40 -11.16 0.09
C ILE A 205 -9.42 -11.95 -1.24
N GLU A 206 -9.75 -11.29 -2.33
CA GLU A 206 -9.76 -11.93 -3.66
C GLU A 206 -8.34 -12.36 -4.09
N ALA A 207 -7.34 -11.50 -3.88
CA ALA A 207 -5.95 -11.78 -4.17
C ALA A 207 -5.37 -12.94 -3.33
N GLU A 208 -5.73 -13.05 -2.04
CA GLU A 208 -5.34 -14.20 -1.20
C GLU A 208 -5.99 -15.51 -1.69
N GLY A 209 -7.21 -15.44 -2.21
CA GLY A 209 -7.92 -16.61 -2.74
C GLY A 209 -7.32 -17.17 -4.03
N ASP A 210 -6.74 -16.31 -4.85
CA ASP A 210 -6.11 -16.72 -6.13
C ASP A 210 -4.72 -17.33 -5.92
N ASP A 211 -3.97 -16.90 -4.89
CA ASP A 211 -2.66 -17.46 -4.54
C ASP A 211 -2.76 -18.83 -3.84
N ALA A 212 -3.94 -19.24 -3.38
CA ALA A 212 -4.18 -20.49 -2.67
C ALA A 212 -4.56 -21.68 -3.58
N LEU A 213 -4.64 -21.49 -4.91
CA LEU A 213 -4.99 -22.48 -5.91
C LEU A 213 -3.79 -22.91 -6.75
#